data_8db333eed217c12ef48a7532579921cf
#
_entry.id   8db333eed217c12ef48a7532579921cf
#
_cell.length_a   1.000
_cell.length_b   1.000
_cell.length_c   1.000
_cell.angle_alpha   90.00
_cell.angle_beta   90.00
_cell.angle_gamma   90.00
#
_symmetry.space_group_name_H-M   'P 1'
#
loop_
_entity.id
_entity.type
_entity.pdbx_description
1 polymer ?
#
loop_
_entity_poly.entity_id
_entity_poly.type
_entity_poly.pdbx_seq_one_letter_code
_entity_poly.pdbx_strand_id
1 'polypeptide(L)'
;MGKKMKILCFGDSNTFGYIPGRGGRYDRHTRWPGRLQELLGSTYQVIEEGLCGRTTAFDDVTEPGRSGLDRIRDAVEKNEPLDLLIIVLGSNDCKAQFQASAEEITKGLERLLEKAEDGKTSDFRILLVAPAAMTEQVMHSGFGSEFDRRSVEVSKELAGTYEELAKKCGYDFLDGTKVTQVSGIDGLHLDADGHGRLAEA
;
A
#
# COMPACT_ATOMS: atom_id res chain seq x y z
N MET A 1 8.07 -30.21 10.15
CA MET A 1 7.25 -29.08 9.64
C MET A 1 8.01 -28.46 8.47
N GLY A 2 7.40 -28.37 7.27
CA GLY A 2 8.02 -27.73 6.12
C GLY A 2 8.24 -26.22 6.37
N LYS A 3 9.25 -25.63 5.68
CA LYS A 3 9.49 -24.17 5.69
C LYS A 3 8.23 -23.47 5.17
N LYS A 4 7.69 -22.51 5.91
CA LYS A 4 6.57 -21.68 5.43
C LYS A 4 7.08 -20.65 4.42
N MET A 5 6.30 -20.39 3.39
CA MET A 5 6.53 -19.25 2.48
C MET A 5 6.15 -17.96 3.19
N LYS A 6 7.05 -16.99 3.22
CA LYS A 6 6.83 -15.70 3.91
C LYS A 6 6.47 -14.60 2.93
N ILE A 7 5.38 -13.91 3.22
CA ILE A 7 4.87 -12.78 2.46
C ILE A 7 4.88 -11.54 3.35
N LEU A 8 5.62 -10.52 2.97
CA LEU A 8 5.62 -9.22 3.66
C LEU A 8 4.67 -8.27 2.92
N CYS A 9 3.62 -7.81 3.61
CA CYS A 9 2.66 -6.82 3.12
C CYS A 9 3.04 -5.44 3.68
N PHE A 10 3.69 -4.62 2.88
CA PHE A 10 4.15 -3.29 3.27
C PHE A 10 3.24 -2.22 2.65
N GLY A 11 2.62 -1.37 3.48
CA GLY A 11 1.65 -0.40 3.00
C GLY A 11 1.24 0.64 4.04
N ASP A 12 0.19 1.36 3.71
CA ASP A 12 -0.37 2.47 4.48
C ASP A 12 -1.55 2.05 5.38
N SER A 13 -2.50 2.98 5.59
CA SER A 13 -3.72 2.76 6.37
C SER A 13 -4.62 1.66 5.79
N ASN A 14 -4.63 1.46 4.47
CA ASN A 14 -5.38 0.39 3.85
C ASN A 14 -4.74 -1.00 4.12
N THR A 15 -3.44 -1.07 4.28
CA THR A 15 -2.75 -2.29 4.73
C THR A 15 -2.88 -2.48 6.25
N PHE A 16 -2.83 -1.40 7.02
CA PHE A 16 -3.14 -1.43 8.45
C PHE A 16 -4.57 -1.92 8.72
N GLY A 17 -5.51 -1.59 7.84
CA GLY A 17 -6.94 -1.92 7.98
C GLY A 17 -7.71 -0.85 8.74
N TYR A 18 -7.49 0.43 8.41
CA TYR A 18 -8.24 1.57 8.99
C TYR A 18 -9.73 1.46 8.66
N ILE A 19 -10.60 1.75 9.64
CA ILE A 19 -12.06 1.68 9.48
C ILE A 19 -12.59 3.04 9.01
N PRO A 20 -13.15 3.15 7.78
CA PRO A 20 -13.69 4.41 7.25
C PRO A 20 -14.71 5.05 8.17
N GLY A 21 -14.57 6.37 8.40
CA GLY A 21 -15.50 7.18 9.21
C GLY A 21 -15.52 6.89 10.71
N ARG A 22 -14.95 5.77 11.16
CA ARG A 22 -14.95 5.38 12.58
C ARG A 22 -13.57 5.49 13.23
N GLY A 23 -12.52 5.26 12.45
CA GLY A 23 -11.17 5.10 12.98
C GLY A 23 -10.93 3.75 13.63
N GLY A 24 -9.71 3.56 14.13
CA GLY A 24 -9.28 2.26 14.66
C GLY A 24 -8.88 1.29 13.56
N ARG A 25 -8.88 0.01 13.86
CA ARG A 25 -8.39 -1.06 12.97
C ARG A 25 -9.41 -2.16 12.83
N TYR A 26 -9.66 -2.62 11.60
CA TYR A 26 -10.41 -3.85 11.37
C TYR A 26 -9.72 -5.05 12.03
N ASP A 27 -10.51 -6.01 12.47
CA ASP A 27 -9.98 -7.28 12.96
C ASP A 27 -9.23 -8.02 11.84
N ARG A 28 -8.51 -9.08 12.25
CA ARG A 28 -7.68 -9.86 11.33
C ARG A 28 -8.49 -10.55 10.23
N HIS A 29 -9.73 -10.90 10.49
CA HIS A 29 -10.58 -11.62 9.54
C HIS A 29 -11.21 -10.68 8.50
N THR A 30 -11.12 -9.36 8.72
CA THR A 30 -11.69 -8.34 7.83
C THR A 30 -10.62 -7.67 6.98
N ARG A 31 -9.48 -7.25 7.57
CA ARG A 31 -8.43 -6.54 6.81
C ARG A 31 -7.71 -7.45 5.83
N TRP A 32 -7.38 -6.93 4.64
CA TRP A 32 -6.90 -7.72 3.51
C TRP A 32 -5.67 -8.61 3.81
N PRO A 33 -4.63 -8.19 4.58
CA PRO A 33 -3.49 -9.09 4.80
C PRO A 33 -3.87 -10.28 5.69
N GLY A 34 -4.77 -10.09 6.66
CA GLY A 34 -5.27 -11.16 7.50
C GLY A 34 -6.15 -12.13 6.73
N ARG A 35 -7.03 -11.63 5.84
CA ARG A 35 -7.80 -12.47 4.91
C ARG A 35 -6.92 -13.22 3.93
N LEU A 36 -5.89 -12.58 3.39
CA LEU A 36 -4.89 -13.25 2.54
C LEU A 36 -4.25 -14.43 3.27
N GLN A 37 -3.89 -14.26 4.54
CA GLN A 37 -3.37 -15.37 5.36
C GLN A 37 -4.35 -16.52 5.47
N GLU A 38 -5.64 -16.25 5.59
CA GLU A 38 -6.68 -17.30 5.68
C GLU A 38 -6.86 -18.02 4.35
N LEU A 39 -6.90 -17.29 3.24
CA LEU A 39 -7.02 -17.84 1.89
C LEU A 39 -5.83 -18.75 1.54
N LEU A 40 -4.61 -18.32 1.87
CA LEU A 40 -3.39 -19.07 1.59
C LEU A 40 -3.15 -20.26 2.55
N GLY A 41 -3.76 -20.23 3.73
CA GLY A 41 -3.65 -21.30 4.71
C GLY A 41 -2.30 -21.36 5.45
N SER A 42 -2.04 -22.49 6.10
CA SER A 42 -0.94 -22.65 7.06
C SER A 42 0.45 -22.82 6.45
N THR A 43 0.54 -23.08 5.15
CA THR A 43 1.81 -23.18 4.41
C THR A 43 2.46 -21.84 4.16
N TYR A 44 1.71 -20.75 4.34
CA TYR A 44 2.17 -19.37 4.19
C TYR A 44 2.21 -18.66 5.55
N GLN A 45 3.02 -17.63 5.62
CA GLN A 45 3.07 -16.67 6.73
C GLN A 45 2.97 -15.28 6.16
N VAL A 46 1.83 -14.61 6.34
CA VAL A 46 1.63 -13.22 5.95
C VAL A 46 2.01 -12.31 7.12
N ILE A 47 2.93 -11.39 6.85
CA ILE A 47 3.46 -10.41 7.80
C ILE A 47 2.88 -9.05 7.42
N GLU A 48 2.26 -8.38 8.40
CA GLU A 48 1.54 -7.13 8.20
C GLU A 48 2.39 -5.93 8.64
N GLU A 49 2.85 -5.12 7.69
CA GLU A 49 3.60 -3.87 7.93
C GLU A 49 2.82 -2.66 7.38
N GLY A 50 1.57 -2.52 7.80
CA GLY A 50 0.71 -1.36 7.53
C GLY A 50 0.92 -0.24 8.55
N LEU A 51 1.09 1.00 8.08
CA LEU A 51 1.20 2.20 8.90
C LEU A 51 0.34 3.32 8.33
N CYS A 52 -0.64 3.82 9.10
CA CYS A 52 -1.47 4.95 8.67
C CYS A 52 -0.60 6.16 8.30
N GLY A 53 -0.96 6.85 7.21
CA GLY A 53 -0.20 8.01 6.73
C GLY A 53 1.10 7.67 5.98
N ARG A 54 1.48 6.39 5.83
CA ARG A 54 2.73 6.04 5.13
C ARG A 54 2.71 6.49 3.68
N THR A 55 3.76 7.21 3.29
CA THR A 55 4.08 7.61 1.92
C THR A 55 5.07 6.64 1.28
N THR A 56 5.33 6.79 -0.01
CA THR A 56 6.45 6.07 -0.66
C THR A 56 7.80 6.60 -0.16
N ALA A 57 8.08 7.89 -0.37
CA ALA A 57 9.38 8.49 -0.04
C ALA A 57 9.28 9.96 0.43
N PHE A 58 8.06 10.48 0.62
CA PHE A 58 7.85 11.86 1.04
C PHE A 58 7.88 11.99 2.56
N ASP A 59 8.60 12.97 3.06
CA ASP A 59 8.56 13.32 4.47
C ASP A 59 7.32 14.15 4.77
N ASP A 60 6.44 13.63 5.59
CA ASP A 60 5.28 14.37 6.07
C ASP A 60 5.65 15.14 7.33
N VAL A 61 5.78 16.47 7.19
CA VAL A 61 6.16 17.35 8.32
C VAL A 61 5.11 17.40 9.41
N THR A 62 3.86 17.07 9.08
CA THR A 62 2.74 17.02 10.03
C THR A 62 2.65 15.67 10.74
N GLU A 63 3.17 14.62 10.11
CA GLU A 63 3.23 13.26 10.64
C GLU A 63 4.63 12.65 10.44
N PRO A 64 5.64 13.04 11.22
CA PRO A 64 7.00 12.56 11.07
C PRO A 64 7.14 11.04 11.13
N GLY A 65 8.04 10.48 10.33
CA GLY A 65 8.33 9.04 10.30
C GLY A 65 7.37 8.23 9.43
N ARG A 66 6.63 8.87 8.53
CA ARG A 66 5.73 8.22 7.57
C ARG A 66 6.42 7.81 6.26
N SER A 67 7.63 8.27 5.97
CA SER A 67 8.39 7.86 4.78
C SER A 67 8.61 6.34 4.77
N GLY A 68 8.05 5.67 3.77
CA GLY A 68 8.25 4.23 3.54
C GLY A 68 9.71 3.93 3.18
N LEU A 69 10.34 4.84 2.41
CA LEU A 69 11.75 4.75 2.02
C LEU A 69 12.67 4.57 3.24
N ASP A 70 12.36 5.22 4.37
CA ASP A 70 13.19 5.13 5.58
C ASP A 70 12.99 3.83 6.35
N ARG A 71 11.93 3.08 6.06
CA ARG A 71 11.53 1.89 6.83
C ARG A 71 11.62 0.58 6.07
N ILE A 72 11.62 0.62 4.74
CA ILE A 72 11.49 -0.59 3.93
C ILE A 72 12.66 -1.55 4.15
N ARG A 73 13.89 -1.04 4.25
CA ARG A 73 15.08 -1.87 4.47
C ARG A 73 14.99 -2.64 5.78
N ASP A 74 14.69 -1.94 6.90
CA ASP A 74 14.54 -2.56 8.21
C ASP A 74 13.40 -3.60 8.20
N ALA A 75 12.30 -3.31 7.48
CA ALA A 75 11.18 -4.23 7.37
C ALA A 75 11.56 -5.51 6.61
N VAL A 76 12.33 -5.40 5.55
CA VAL A 76 12.85 -6.55 4.79
C VAL A 76 13.85 -7.34 5.65
N GLU A 77 14.92 -6.71 6.15
CA GLU A 77 15.99 -7.36 6.93
C GLU A 77 15.43 -8.11 8.15
N LYS A 78 14.50 -7.51 8.88
CA LYS A 78 13.87 -8.11 10.07
C LYS A 78 13.08 -9.39 9.75
N ASN A 79 12.52 -9.48 8.55
CA ASN A 79 11.59 -10.55 8.19
C ASN A 79 12.18 -11.60 7.23
N GLU A 80 13.42 -11.43 6.80
CA GLU A 80 14.09 -12.40 5.93
C GLU A 80 14.23 -13.80 6.57
N PRO A 81 14.33 -14.85 5.78
CA PRO A 81 14.15 -14.88 4.32
C PRO A 81 12.69 -14.67 3.92
N LEU A 82 12.44 -13.85 2.88
CA LEU A 82 11.14 -13.63 2.27
C LEU A 82 11.00 -14.45 0.99
N ASP A 83 9.76 -14.75 0.60
CA ASP A 83 9.41 -15.32 -0.71
C ASP A 83 8.67 -14.30 -1.57
N LEU A 84 7.93 -13.35 -0.96
CA LEU A 84 7.20 -12.29 -1.65
C LEU A 84 7.14 -11.01 -0.81
N LEU A 85 7.38 -9.88 -1.45
CA LEU A 85 7.10 -8.53 -0.93
C LEU A 85 5.93 -7.92 -1.70
N ILE A 86 4.83 -7.60 -1.01
CA ILE A 86 3.68 -6.89 -1.58
C ILE A 86 3.73 -5.45 -1.11
N ILE A 87 3.74 -4.50 -2.04
CA ILE A 87 3.74 -3.06 -1.77
C ILE A 87 2.40 -2.47 -2.18
N VAL A 88 1.70 -1.80 -1.24
CA VAL A 88 0.46 -1.05 -1.48
C VAL A 88 0.64 0.35 -0.88
N LEU A 89 1.14 1.29 -1.66
CA LEU A 89 1.46 2.66 -1.26
C LEU A 89 1.15 3.66 -2.39
N GLY A 90 1.07 4.93 -2.04
CA GLY A 90 0.90 6.04 -2.97
C GLY A 90 -0.29 6.93 -2.65
N SER A 91 -1.27 6.45 -1.88
CA SER A 91 -2.44 7.26 -1.51
C SER A 91 -2.04 8.51 -0.72
N ASN A 92 -1.18 8.38 0.28
CA ASN A 92 -0.75 9.51 1.10
C ASN A 92 0.19 10.48 0.38
N ASP A 93 0.86 10.02 -0.65
CA ASP A 93 1.72 10.85 -1.51
C ASP A 93 0.89 11.86 -2.33
N CYS A 94 -0.39 11.55 -2.54
CA CYS A 94 -1.35 12.46 -3.20
C CYS A 94 -1.81 13.62 -2.32
N LYS A 95 -1.41 13.71 -1.04
CA LYS A 95 -1.79 14.84 -0.16
C LYS A 95 -1.46 16.18 -0.82
N ALA A 96 -2.37 17.14 -0.70
CA ALA A 96 -2.26 18.46 -1.32
C ALA A 96 -0.95 19.19 -0.94
N GLN A 97 -0.43 18.95 0.25
CA GLN A 97 0.83 19.55 0.70
C GLN A 97 2.05 19.15 -0.13
N PHE A 98 2.07 17.97 -0.74
CA PHE A 98 3.21 17.51 -1.53
C PHE A 98 3.20 18.02 -2.98
N GLN A 99 2.04 18.39 -3.52
CA GLN A 99 1.88 18.83 -4.91
C GLN A 99 2.51 17.87 -5.94
N ALA A 100 2.68 16.59 -5.58
CA ALA A 100 3.37 15.60 -6.38
C ALA A 100 2.51 15.12 -7.57
N SER A 101 3.13 14.85 -8.71
CA SER A 101 2.51 14.14 -9.84
C SER A 101 2.60 12.61 -9.65
N ALA A 102 1.83 11.86 -10.43
CA ALA A 102 1.91 10.39 -10.40
C ALA A 102 3.32 9.88 -10.73
N GLU A 103 4.03 10.53 -11.65
CA GLU A 103 5.42 10.20 -12.00
C GLU A 103 6.40 10.48 -10.84
N GLU A 104 6.21 11.57 -10.09
CA GLU A 104 7.05 11.87 -8.93
C GLU A 104 6.81 10.89 -7.80
N ILE A 105 5.56 10.48 -7.57
CA ILE A 105 5.20 9.43 -6.61
C ILE A 105 5.83 8.10 -7.05
N THR A 106 5.74 7.76 -8.34
CA THR A 106 6.35 6.55 -8.90
C THR A 106 7.87 6.53 -8.76
N LYS A 107 8.55 7.67 -8.93
CA LYS A 107 10.00 7.78 -8.64
C LYS A 107 10.31 7.56 -7.16
N GLY A 108 9.45 8.04 -6.26
CA GLY A 108 9.55 7.75 -4.84
C GLY A 108 9.43 6.26 -4.54
N LEU A 109 8.47 5.60 -5.18
CA LEU A 109 8.26 4.16 -5.10
C LEU A 109 9.46 3.38 -5.67
N GLU A 110 10.00 3.77 -6.82
CA GLU A 110 11.19 3.14 -7.42
C GLU A 110 12.38 3.16 -6.45
N ARG A 111 12.67 4.30 -5.83
CA ARG A 111 13.72 4.43 -4.80
C ARG A 111 13.47 3.54 -3.58
N LEU A 112 12.21 3.41 -3.16
CA LEU A 112 11.81 2.52 -2.06
C LEU A 112 12.10 1.06 -2.43
N LEU A 113 11.77 0.64 -3.66
CA LEU A 113 11.99 -0.72 -4.14
C LEU A 113 13.48 -1.05 -4.28
N GLU A 114 14.28 -0.12 -4.84
CA GLU A 114 15.74 -0.25 -4.87
C GLU A 114 16.30 -0.49 -3.46
N LYS A 115 15.83 0.30 -2.48
CA LYS A 115 16.27 0.15 -1.09
C LYS A 115 15.81 -1.16 -0.43
N ALA A 116 14.64 -1.69 -0.83
CA ALA A 116 14.19 -3.01 -0.41
C ALA A 116 15.10 -4.12 -0.94
N GLU A 117 15.53 -4.00 -2.19
CA GLU A 117 16.44 -4.96 -2.83
C GLU A 117 17.87 -4.86 -2.30
N ASP A 118 18.36 -3.68 -1.96
CA ASP A 118 19.68 -3.49 -1.32
C ASP A 118 19.78 -4.15 0.06
N GLY A 119 18.67 -4.29 0.77
CA GLY A 119 18.59 -4.94 2.09
C GLY A 119 18.41 -6.46 2.04
N LYS A 120 18.19 -7.04 0.85
CA LYS A 120 17.87 -8.47 0.73
C LYS A 120 19.09 -9.38 0.88
N THR A 121 18.90 -10.48 1.62
CA THR A 121 19.84 -11.61 1.72
C THR A 121 19.30 -12.86 1.04
N SER A 122 18.04 -12.83 0.60
CA SER A 122 17.38 -13.90 -0.17
C SER A 122 16.71 -13.32 -1.41
N ASP A 123 16.55 -14.12 -2.45
CA ASP A 123 15.73 -13.75 -3.61
C ASP A 123 14.26 -13.89 -3.26
N PHE A 124 13.52 -12.79 -3.39
CA PHE A 124 12.06 -12.76 -3.28
C PHE A 124 11.43 -12.04 -4.47
N ARG A 125 10.20 -12.41 -4.78
CA ARG A 125 9.40 -11.70 -5.79
C ARG A 125 8.83 -10.41 -5.20
N ILE A 126 8.55 -9.44 -6.07
CA ILE A 126 7.89 -8.19 -5.70
C ILE A 126 6.57 -8.11 -6.45
N LEU A 127 5.47 -7.86 -5.73
CA LEU A 127 4.18 -7.51 -6.28
C LEU A 127 3.87 -6.05 -5.96
N LEU A 128 3.82 -5.21 -7.00
CA LEU A 128 3.32 -3.84 -6.90
C LEU A 128 1.81 -3.84 -7.01
N VAL A 129 1.14 -3.26 -6.04
CA VAL A 129 -0.31 -3.05 -6.09
C VAL A 129 -0.57 -1.55 -6.15
N ALA A 130 -1.10 -1.07 -7.28
CA ALA A 130 -1.61 0.29 -7.32
C ALA A 130 -2.81 0.41 -6.37
N PRO A 131 -2.84 1.42 -5.48
CA PRO A 131 -3.97 1.59 -4.57
C PRO A 131 -5.27 1.86 -5.33
N ALA A 132 -6.42 1.52 -4.73
CA ALA A 132 -7.71 1.96 -5.23
C ALA A 132 -7.74 3.50 -5.31
N ALA A 133 -8.24 4.04 -6.44
CA ALA A 133 -8.30 5.48 -6.63
C ALA A 133 -9.24 6.15 -5.62
N MET A 134 -8.87 7.33 -5.16
CA MET A 134 -9.72 8.17 -4.31
C MET A 134 -10.97 8.62 -5.06
N THR A 135 -12.02 8.91 -4.31
CA THR A 135 -13.21 9.59 -4.83
C THR A 135 -13.30 11.01 -4.29
N GLU A 136 -14.13 11.86 -4.93
CA GLU A 136 -14.36 13.25 -4.46
C GLU A 136 -14.88 13.31 -3.00
N GLN A 137 -15.42 12.22 -2.49
CA GLN A 137 -15.85 12.11 -1.10
C GLN A 137 -14.73 12.38 -0.09
N VAL A 138 -13.45 12.15 -0.46
CA VAL A 138 -12.32 12.44 0.44
C VAL A 138 -12.31 13.92 0.88
N MET A 139 -12.63 14.83 -0.03
CA MET A 139 -12.69 16.27 0.25
C MET A 139 -13.82 16.67 1.22
N HIS A 140 -14.83 15.81 1.37
CA HIS A 140 -15.99 16.02 2.23
C HIS A 140 -15.93 15.17 3.51
N SER A 141 -14.85 14.43 3.70
CA SER A 141 -14.60 13.59 4.86
C SER A 141 -13.74 14.30 5.92
N GLY A 142 -13.42 13.58 6.99
CA GLY A 142 -12.45 14.06 8.00
C GLY A 142 -11.03 14.30 7.45
N PHE A 143 -10.74 13.87 6.22
CA PHE A 143 -9.46 14.05 5.53
C PHE A 143 -9.46 15.23 4.54
N GLY A 144 -10.56 15.95 4.40
CA GLY A 144 -10.73 17.03 3.41
C GLY A 144 -9.74 18.20 3.55
N SER A 145 -9.08 18.34 4.71
CA SER A 145 -7.99 19.32 4.89
C SER A 145 -6.65 18.86 4.29
N GLU A 146 -6.50 17.56 4.01
CA GLU A 146 -5.25 16.97 3.52
C GLU A 146 -5.30 16.68 2.00
N PHE A 147 -6.51 16.46 1.45
CA PHE A 147 -6.71 16.05 0.06
C PHE A 147 -7.63 17.03 -0.68
N ASP A 148 -7.28 17.32 -1.91
CA ASP A 148 -8.02 18.20 -2.81
C ASP A 148 -8.42 17.47 -4.12
N ARG A 149 -8.99 18.22 -5.09
CA ARG A 149 -9.37 17.66 -6.39
C ARG A 149 -8.17 17.09 -7.14
N ARG A 150 -7.01 17.74 -7.06
CA ARG A 150 -5.77 17.25 -7.68
C ARG A 150 -5.35 15.91 -7.10
N SER A 151 -5.48 15.74 -5.77
CA SER A 151 -5.21 14.47 -5.09
C SER A 151 -6.04 13.32 -5.70
N VAL A 152 -7.33 13.58 -5.95
CA VAL A 152 -8.23 12.59 -6.58
C VAL A 152 -7.80 12.26 -8.01
N GLU A 153 -7.41 13.26 -8.79
CA GLU A 153 -6.96 13.06 -10.18
C GLU A 153 -5.65 12.28 -10.23
N VAL A 154 -4.65 12.70 -9.47
CA VAL A 154 -3.35 12.00 -9.38
C VAL A 154 -3.53 10.54 -8.92
N SER A 155 -4.41 10.28 -7.96
CA SER A 155 -4.65 8.89 -7.49
C SER A 155 -5.14 7.96 -8.59
N LYS A 156 -5.85 8.46 -9.61
CA LYS A 156 -6.33 7.67 -10.76
C LYS A 156 -5.21 7.37 -11.76
N GLU A 157 -4.16 8.17 -11.80
CA GLU A 157 -3.03 8.03 -12.71
C GLU A 157 -1.98 7.01 -12.19
N LEU A 158 -1.95 6.75 -10.88
CA LEU A 158 -0.96 5.87 -10.25
C LEU A 158 -0.91 4.47 -10.88
N ALA A 159 -2.06 3.89 -11.23
CA ALA A 159 -2.11 2.55 -11.80
C ALA A 159 -1.30 2.45 -13.11
N GLY A 160 -1.40 3.46 -13.97
CA GLY A 160 -0.66 3.52 -15.24
C GLY A 160 0.85 3.61 -15.03
N THR A 161 1.28 4.55 -14.19
CA THR A 161 2.72 4.78 -13.93
C THR A 161 3.37 3.62 -13.17
N TYR A 162 2.62 2.96 -12.27
CA TYR A 162 3.10 1.78 -11.53
C TYR A 162 3.20 0.54 -12.43
N GLU A 163 2.27 0.36 -13.38
CA GLU A 163 2.35 -0.72 -14.38
C GLU A 163 3.60 -0.57 -15.26
N GLU A 164 3.93 0.66 -15.67
CA GLU A 164 5.14 0.96 -16.43
C GLU A 164 6.41 0.66 -15.61
N LEU A 165 6.45 1.07 -14.34
CA LEU A 165 7.55 0.75 -13.44
C LEU A 165 7.71 -0.77 -13.26
N ALA A 166 6.63 -1.48 -13.02
CA ALA A 166 6.66 -2.93 -12.85
C ALA A 166 7.19 -3.63 -14.10
N LYS A 167 6.75 -3.24 -15.29
CA LYS A 167 7.27 -3.76 -16.57
C LYS A 167 8.76 -3.47 -16.75
N LYS A 168 9.21 -2.26 -16.41
CA LYS A 168 10.63 -1.84 -16.50
C LYS A 168 11.52 -2.69 -15.60
N CYS A 169 11.07 -2.99 -14.38
CA CYS A 169 11.86 -3.69 -13.36
C CYS A 169 11.63 -5.22 -13.33
N GLY A 170 10.66 -5.74 -14.09
CA GLY A 170 10.31 -7.16 -14.08
C GLY A 170 9.55 -7.61 -12.83
N TYR A 171 8.82 -6.69 -12.18
CA TYR A 171 7.97 -6.99 -11.03
C TYR A 171 6.58 -7.43 -11.46
N ASP A 172 5.91 -8.20 -10.59
CA ASP A 172 4.47 -8.48 -10.74
C ASP A 172 3.66 -7.21 -10.45
N PHE A 173 2.51 -7.05 -11.12
CA PHE A 173 1.66 -5.89 -10.97
C PHE A 173 0.20 -6.26 -10.80
N LEU A 174 -0.49 -5.58 -9.88
CA LEU A 174 -1.93 -5.64 -9.69
C LEU A 174 -2.51 -4.22 -9.69
N ASP A 175 -3.45 -3.96 -10.58
CA ASP A 175 -4.21 -2.72 -10.60
C ASP A 175 -5.36 -2.79 -9.58
N GLY A 176 -5.15 -2.21 -8.41
CA GLY A 176 -6.13 -2.18 -7.33
C GLY A 176 -7.44 -1.48 -7.73
N THR A 177 -7.40 -0.55 -8.69
CA THR A 177 -8.61 0.14 -9.16
C THR A 177 -9.59 -0.78 -9.89
N LYS A 178 -9.10 -1.89 -10.46
CA LYS A 178 -9.90 -2.89 -11.17
C LYS A 178 -10.49 -3.96 -10.26
N VAL A 179 -9.89 -4.17 -9.08
CA VAL A 179 -10.29 -5.27 -8.20
C VAL A 179 -11.04 -4.80 -6.96
N THR A 180 -10.81 -3.56 -6.53
CA THR A 180 -11.46 -3.00 -5.35
C THR A 180 -11.78 -1.51 -5.53
N GLN A 181 -12.49 -0.92 -4.57
CA GLN A 181 -12.80 0.49 -4.54
C GLN A 181 -12.80 0.99 -3.09
N VAL A 182 -12.52 2.27 -2.91
CA VAL A 182 -12.60 2.92 -1.61
C VAL A 182 -14.05 3.08 -1.15
N SER A 183 -14.24 3.16 0.16
CA SER A 183 -15.55 3.36 0.79
C SER A 183 -16.17 4.71 0.39
N GLY A 184 -17.46 4.73 0.16
CA GLY A 184 -18.23 5.97 0.01
C GLY A 184 -18.34 6.81 1.29
N ILE A 185 -17.86 6.31 2.44
CA ILE A 185 -17.86 7.03 3.71
C ILE A 185 -16.80 8.15 3.71
N ASP A 186 -15.57 7.83 3.32
CA ASP A 186 -14.48 8.79 3.34
C ASP A 186 -13.75 8.96 2.01
N GLY A 187 -14.02 8.12 1.01
CA GLY A 187 -13.44 8.24 -0.32
C GLY A 187 -11.93 7.93 -0.40
N LEU A 188 -11.35 7.33 0.64
CA LEU A 188 -9.91 7.06 0.77
C LEU A 188 -9.62 5.62 1.21
N HIS A 189 -10.36 5.12 2.20
CA HIS A 189 -10.09 3.82 2.80
C HIS A 189 -11.04 2.74 2.27
N LEU A 190 -10.56 1.51 2.27
CA LEU A 190 -11.35 0.32 1.92
C LEU A 190 -12.35 0.02 3.05
N ASP A 191 -13.58 -0.33 2.70
CA ASP A 191 -14.51 -0.98 3.61
C ASP A 191 -14.23 -2.50 3.72
N ALA A 192 -15.03 -3.21 4.52
CA ALA A 192 -14.85 -4.64 4.73
C ALA A 192 -14.91 -5.45 3.42
N ASP A 193 -15.81 -5.07 2.50
CA ASP A 193 -15.95 -5.72 1.19
C ASP A 193 -14.75 -5.40 0.29
N GLY A 194 -14.27 -4.14 0.32
CA GLY A 194 -13.09 -3.71 -0.41
C GLY A 194 -11.84 -4.48 0.02
N HIS A 195 -11.66 -4.67 1.33
CA HIS A 195 -10.60 -5.51 1.88
C HIS A 195 -10.73 -6.97 1.41
N GLY A 196 -11.95 -7.51 1.37
CA GLY A 196 -12.21 -8.86 0.85
C GLY A 196 -11.76 -9.02 -0.58
N ARG A 197 -12.24 -8.14 -1.46
CA ARG A 197 -11.88 -8.16 -2.89
C ARG A 197 -10.38 -8.03 -3.15
N LEU A 198 -9.70 -7.15 -2.40
CA LEU A 198 -8.24 -7.00 -2.54
C LEU A 198 -7.48 -8.26 -2.10
N ALA A 199 -7.95 -8.96 -1.08
CA ALA A 199 -7.31 -10.18 -0.61
C ALA A 199 -7.52 -11.38 -1.57
N GLU A 200 -8.64 -11.40 -2.32
CA GLU A 200 -8.99 -12.47 -3.27
C GLU A 200 -8.30 -12.30 -4.64
N ALA A 201 -7.88 -11.10 -4.99
CA ALA A 201 -7.20 -10.77 -6.24
C ALA A 201 -5.72 -11.12 -6.22
#